data_04f0a036d36c63e6dda415f42cf657ac
#
_entry.id   04f0a036d36c63e6dda415f42cf657ac
#
_cell.length_a   1.000
_cell.length_b   1.000
_cell.length_c   1.000
_cell.angle_alpha   90.00
_cell.angle_beta   90.00
_cell.angle_gamma   90.00
#
_symmetry.space_group_name_H-M   'P 1'
#
loop_
_entity.id
_entity.type
_entity.pdbx_description
1 polymer ?
#
loop_
_entity_poly.entity_id
_entity_poly.type
_entity_poly.pdbx_seq_one_letter_code
_entity_poly.pdbx_strand_id
1 'polypeptide(L)'
;MRTMSGLINLFSLRCTSQAFKTTSFKHLRSFKQYYPQIRTIKITPLYNSNEIDSLSNDKKESAKKSFITWKSVIVTTIVGTSLLMYMYYLQEIKDKQVERERRRQLGKAAIGGKFELIDSQGKIWKSDDFLGQWVLIYFGFTHCPDICPDELEKMTEIVNKLEKQHNTKVQPIFISVDPERDTPEVVGKYIKEFSDKILGLTGTKEQIAKVCKAYRVYYSNGPKDQDSDYIVDHTIIIYLIDPDGLFVDYYGLTHTAEQIVHSVCINKIKYEKLKSDTWIPSIPFKNPLSI
;
A
#
# COMPACT_ATOMS: atom_id res chain seq x y z
N MET A 1 51.64 -19.02 -30.15
CA MET A 1 52.84 -18.67 -29.36
C MET A 1 52.48 -17.56 -28.42
N ARG A 2 52.76 -17.78 -27.14
CA ARG A 2 52.75 -16.94 -25.92
C ARG A 2 51.41 -16.83 -25.17
N THR A 3 51.35 -17.68 -24.21
CA THR A 3 50.75 -17.77 -22.90
C THR A 3 51.13 -16.58 -21.98
N MET A 4 50.18 -16.14 -21.16
CA MET A 4 50.36 -15.62 -19.77
C MET A 4 48.95 -15.45 -19.18
N SER A 5 48.43 -16.27 -18.28
CA SER A 5 48.81 -16.64 -16.92
C SER A 5 48.87 -15.46 -15.90
N GLY A 6 47.88 -15.46 -14.96
CA GLY A 6 48.03 -14.91 -13.61
C GLY A 6 47.22 -13.63 -13.39
N LEU A 7 46.28 -13.56 -12.43
CA LEU A 7 46.47 -13.53 -11.01
C LEU A 7 45.11 -13.42 -10.31
N ILE A 8 44.82 -14.40 -9.48
CA ILE A 8 43.75 -14.39 -8.49
C ILE A 8 44.18 -13.45 -7.36
N ASN A 9 43.41 -12.42 -7.06
CA ASN A 9 43.57 -11.65 -5.82
C ASN A 9 42.34 -11.88 -4.92
N LEU A 10 42.60 -12.72 -3.92
CA LEU A 10 41.80 -12.82 -2.69
C LEU A 10 41.93 -11.54 -1.90
N PHE A 11 40.87 -10.78 -1.77
CA PHE A 11 40.78 -9.73 -0.75
C PHE A 11 39.97 -10.25 0.44
N SER A 12 40.75 -10.58 1.48
CA SER A 12 40.35 -10.83 2.85
C SER A 12 39.72 -9.57 3.45
N LEU A 13 38.43 -9.59 3.73
CA LEU A 13 37.76 -8.58 4.54
C LEU A 13 38.00 -8.82 6.02
N ARG A 14 38.93 -8.08 6.59
CA ARG A 14 39.08 -7.93 8.04
C ARG A 14 37.90 -7.13 8.60
N CYS A 15 37.15 -7.79 9.46
CA CYS A 15 36.16 -7.18 10.34
C CYS A 15 36.87 -6.35 11.41
N THR A 16 36.84 -5.03 11.31
CA THR A 16 37.29 -4.13 12.40
C THR A 16 36.04 -3.71 13.20
N SER A 17 36.04 -4.17 14.45
CA SER A 17 35.10 -3.72 15.46
C SER A 17 35.37 -2.24 15.77
N GLN A 18 34.40 -1.37 15.42
CA GLN A 18 34.40 0.00 15.93
C GLN A 18 33.43 0.13 17.08
N ALA A 19 33.99 0.61 18.18
CA ALA A 19 33.39 0.87 19.46
C ALA A 19 32.16 1.77 19.37
N PHE A 20 31.07 1.31 19.94
CA PHE A 20 29.88 2.11 20.24
C PHE A 20 30.25 3.16 21.30
N LYS A 21 30.37 4.41 20.90
CA LYS A 21 30.41 5.54 21.81
C LYS A 21 29.03 5.77 22.41
N THR A 22 28.91 5.56 23.70
CA THR A 22 27.77 5.93 24.54
C THR A 22 27.53 7.44 24.44
N THR A 23 26.51 7.87 23.74
CA THR A 23 25.98 9.21 23.83
C THR A 23 25.05 9.33 25.03
N SER A 24 25.45 10.21 25.92
CA SER A 24 24.83 10.62 27.17
C SER A 24 23.33 10.92 27.02
N PHE A 25 22.51 10.17 27.74
CA PHE A 25 21.09 10.45 28.00
C PHE A 25 20.96 11.61 28.97
N LYS A 26 20.91 12.85 28.49
CA LYS A 26 20.46 14.03 29.23
C LYS A 26 19.20 14.58 28.58
N HIS A 27 18.08 13.90 28.69
CA HIS A 27 16.74 14.50 28.51
C HIS A 27 15.65 13.56 29.05
N LEU A 28 15.72 13.26 30.34
CA LEU A 28 14.62 12.59 31.06
C LEU A 28 14.31 13.39 32.35
N ARG A 29 13.91 14.65 32.17
CA ARG A 29 13.23 15.44 33.19
C ARG A 29 12.00 16.06 32.55
N SER A 30 10.91 15.30 32.46
CA SER A 30 9.52 15.84 32.42
C SER A 30 8.51 14.73 32.18
N PHE A 31 8.49 13.70 33.03
CA PHE A 31 7.34 12.78 33.13
C PHE A 31 7.13 12.35 34.57
N LYS A 32 6.97 13.36 35.45
CA LYS A 32 6.64 13.15 36.84
C LYS A 32 5.42 14.02 37.20
N GLN A 33 4.29 13.70 36.55
CA GLN A 33 3.02 14.32 37.01
C GLN A 33 1.83 13.60 36.33
N TYR A 34 1.50 12.41 36.87
CA TYR A 34 0.15 11.85 36.81
C TYR A 34 0.15 10.41 37.38
N TYR A 35 0.40 10.32 38.70
CA TYR A 35 -0.06 9.17 39.50
C TYR A 35 -0.58 9.66 40.82
N PRO A 36 -1.87 9.40 41.14
CA PRO A 36 -2.40 9.72 42.47
C PRO A 36 -1.75 8.84 43.52
N GLN A 37 -1.44 9.42 44.64
CA GLN A 37 -0.81 8.88 45.85
C GLN A 37 -1.46 7.54 46.25
N ILE A 38 -0.75 6.44 46.13
CA ILE A 38 -1.10 5.19 46.80
C ILE A 38 -0.74 5.34 48.26
N ARG A 39 -1.76 5.47 49.13
CA ARG A 39 -1.58 5.49 50.59
C ARG A 39 -0.99 4.14 50.99
N THR A 40 0.20 4.20 51.58
CA THR A 40 0.87 3.06 52.23
C THR A 40 0.06 2.68 53.44
N ILE A 41 -0.63 1.55 53.43
CA ILE A 41 -1.27 0.96 54.58
C ILE A 41 -0.15 0.37 55.46
N LYS A 42 0.12 0.97 56.60
CA LYS A 42 0.98 0.41 57.63
C LYS A 42 0.22 -0.74 58.29
N ILE A 43 0.63 -1.99 57.99
CA ILE A 43 0.18 -3.15 58.75
C ILE A 43 1.11 -3.27 59.95
N THR A 44 0.57 -2.95 61.12
CA THR A 44 1.21 -3.22 62.42
C THR A 44 1.01 -4.70 62.73
N PRO A 45 2.03 -5.49 63.04
CA PRO A 45 1.84 -6.83 63.55
C PRO A 45 1.48 -6.76 65.04
N LEU A 46 0.25 -7.01 65.41
CA LEU A 46 -0.10 -7.40 66.76
C LEU A 46 0.21 -8.89 66.96
N TYR A 47 1.43 -9.17 67.36
CA TYR A 47 1.80 -10.47 67.86
C TYR A 47 1.68 -10.40 69.40
N ASN A 48 0.62 -10.98 69.94
CA ASN A 48 0.53 -11.22 71.41
C ASN A 48 0.80 -12.68 71.66
N SER A 49 2.00 -12.95 72.16
CA SER A 49 2.40 -14.26 72.64
C SER A 49 1.99 -14.37 74.12
N ASN A 50 0.87 -15.00 74.38
CA ASN A 50 0.57 -15.69 75.67
C ASN A 50 -0.86 -16.24 75.56
N GLU A 51 -0.97 -17.49 75.22
CA GLU A 51 -1.96 -18.46 75.72
C GLU A 51 -1.70 -19.77 75.00
N ILE A 52 -0.69 -20.47 75.48
CA ILE A 52 -0.58 -21.93 75.32
C ILE A 52 -0.94 -22.47 76.67
N ASP A 53 -2.09 -23.05 76.74
CA ASP A 53 -2.29 -24.33 77.42
C ASP A 53 -3.80 -24.60 77.54
N SER A 54 -4.14 -25.85 77.28
CA SER A 54 -5.45 -26.50 77.47
C SER A 54 -6.44 -26.31 76.32
N LEU A 55 -6.42 -27.33 75.42
CA LEU A 55 -7.56 -28.16 75.07
C LEU A 55 -7.15 -29.14 73.97
N SER A 56 -6.56 -30.22 74.37
CA SER A 56 -6.58 -31.47 73.60
C SER A 56 -8.01 -32.00 73.61
N ASN A 57 -8.66 -32.04 72.48
CA ASN A 57 -9.47 -33.17 72.04
C ASN A 57 -10.32 -32.79 70.83
N ASP A 58 -10.24 -33.70 69.86
CA ASP A 58 -11.25 -33.96 68.85
C ASP A 58 -11.71 -32.81 67.90
N LYS A 59 -10.91 -32.63 66.89
CA LYS A 59 -11.47 -32.31 65.55
C LYS A 59 -10.79 -33.14 64.48
N LYS A 60 -11.53 -34.17 64.04
CA LYS A 60 -11.29 -34.77 62.71
C LYS A 60 -11.07 -33.66 61.71
N GLU A 61 -9.85 -33.52 61.20
CA GLU A 61 -9.58 -32.72 60.02
C GLU A 61 -10.41 -33.27 58.87
N SER A 62 -11.52 -32.61 58.56
CA SER A 62 -12.12 -32.76 57.27
C SER A 62 -11.15 -32.19 56.26
N ALA A 63 -10.38 -33.05 55.62
CA ALA A 63 -9.52 -32.73 54.51
C ALA A 63 -10.37 -31.95 53.49
N LYS A 64 -10.21 -30.62 53.45
CA LYS A 64 -10.76 -29.80 52.35
C LYS A 64 -10.21 -30.39 51.08
N LYS A 65 -11.03 -31.17 50.35
CA LYS A 65 -10.69 -31.65 49.02
C LYS A 65 -10.33 -30.44 48.20
N SER A 66 -9.04 -30.29 47.90
CA SER A 66 -8.55 -29.30 47.00
C SER A 66 -9.33 -29.44 45.69
N PHE A 67 -10.15 -28.41 45.31
CA PHE A 67 -10.88 -28.41 44.07
C PHE A 67 -9.94 -28.25 42.84
N ILE A 68 -8.64 -28.14 43.12
CA ILE A 68 -7.60 -28.06 42.09
C ILE A 68 -7.10 -29.47 41.82
N THR A 69 -7.75 -30.18 40.93
CA THR A 69 -7.27 -31.46 40.42
C THR A 69 -6.32 -31.15 39.25
N TRP A 70 -5.20 -31.90 39.12
CA TRP A 70 -4.28 -31.75 37.98
C TRP A 70 -5.01 -31.74 36.62
N LYS A 71 -6.07 -32.48 36.47
CA LYS A 71 -6.94 -32.49 35.29
C LYS A 71 -7.61 -31.14 35.05
N SER A 72 -8.06 -30.41 36.08
CA SER A 72 -8.67 -29.09 35.92
C SER A 72 -7.67 -28.05 35.49
N VAL A 73 -6.41 -28.15 35.95
CA VAL A 73 -5.31 -27.26 35.51
C VAL A 73 -5.01 -27.45 34.02
N ILE A 74 -4.95 -28.71 33.55
CA ILE A 74 -4.74 -28.99 32.12
C ILE A 74 -5.87 -28.44 31.27
N VAL A 75 -7.12 -28.64 31.66
CA VAL A 75 -8.29 -28.15 30.92
C VAL A 75 -8.30 -26.61 30.85
N THR A 76 -8.05 -25.93 31.98
CA THR A 76 -8.01 -24.44 31.99
C THR A 76 -6.87 -23.90 31.17
N THR A 77 -5.71 -24.58 31.14
CA THR A 77 -4.57 -24.17 30.30
C THR A 77 -4.91 -24.31 28.82
N ILE A 78 -5.53 -25.43 28.41
CA ILE A 78 -5.95 -25.65 27.02
C ILE A 78 -6.98 -24.61 26.59
N VAL A 79 -7.99 -24.35 27.41
CA VAL A 79 -9.01 -23.34 27.13
C VAL A 79 -8.39 -21.94 27.04
N GLY A 80 -7.50 -21.59 27.99
CA GLY A 80 -6.81 -20.30 28.01
C GLY A 80 -5.92 -20.09 26.78
N THR A 81 -5.13 -21.09 26.38
CA THR A 81 -4.30 -21.01 25.17
C THR A 81 -5.12 -20.92 23.90
N SER A 82 -6.22 -21.67 23.81
CA SER A 82 -7.16 -21.59 22.68
C SER A 82 -7.78 -20.21 22.55
N LEU A 83 -8.18 -19.60 23.66
CA LEU A 83 -8.75 -18.25 23.71
C LEU A 83 -7.72 -17.18 23.32
N LEU A 84 -6.48 -17.32 23.79
CA LEU A 84 -5.38 -16.43 23.38
C LEU A 84 -5.09 -16.53 21.88
N MET A 85 -5.01 -17.74 21.33
CA MET A 85 -4.82 -17.98 19.90
C MET A 85 -5.97 -17.37 19.08
N TYR A 86 -7.21 -17.52 19.55
CA TYR A 86 -8.38 -16.93 18.89
C TYR A 86 -8.35 -15.39 18.94
N MET A 87 -7.98 -14.80 20.09
CA MET A 87 -7.81 -13.34 20.21
C MET A 87 -6.71 -12.81 19.29
N TYR A 88 -5.57 -13.50 19.22
CA TYR A 88 -4.47 -13.14 18.32
C TYR A 88 -4.93 -13.19 16.85
N TYR A 89 -5.66 -14.24 16.47
CA TYR A 89 -6.22 -14.38 15.13
C TYR A 89 -7.21 -13.24 14.79
N LEU A 90 -8.06 -12.85 15.73
CA LEU A 90 -8.98 -11.71 15.53
C LEU A 90 -8.24 -10.36 15.38
N GLN A 91 -7.14 -10.16 16.13
CA GLN A 91 -6.33 -8.95 15.98
C GLN A 91 -5.70 -8.88 14.59
N GLU A 92 -5.11 -9.97 14.11
CA GLU A 92 -4.50 -10.00 12.77
C GLU A 92 -5.52 -9.67 11.66
N ILE A 93 -6.75 -10.14 11.79
CA ILE A 93 -7.83 -9.80 10.84
C ILE A 93 -8.17 -8.30 10.89
N LYS A 94 -8.29 -7.72 12.09
CA LYS A 94 -8.59 -6.30 12.26
C LYS A 94 -7.50 -5.43 11.66
N ASP A 95 -6.23 -5.75 11.91
CA ASP A 95 -5.10 -4.98 11.40
C ASP A 95 -5.07 -4.99 9.86
N LYS A 96 -5.34 -6.14 9.23
CA LYS A 96 -5.46 -6.26 7.78
C LYS A 96 -6.63 -5.44 7.22
N GLN A 97 -7.76 -5.39 7.91
CA GLN A 97 -8.92 -4.58 7.49
C GLN A 97 -8.62 -3.08 7.59
N VAL A 98 -8.05 -2.64 8.72
CA VAL A 98 -7.67 -1.23 8.94
C VAL A 98 -6.64 -0.78 7.90
N GLU A 99 -5.64 -1.61 7.60
CA GLU A 99 -4.66 -1.28 6.57
C GLU A 99 -5.27 -1.19 5.17
N ARG A 100 -6.24 -2.07 4.83
CA ARG A 100 -6.98 -2.02 3.59
C ARG A 100 -7.80 -0.73 3.46
N GLU A 101 -8.55 -0.37 4.49
CA GLU A 101 -9.33 0.87 4.50
C GLU A 101 -8.42 2.11 4.45
N ARG A 102 -7.31 2.09 5.18
CA ARG A 102 -6.31 3.16 5.14
C ARG A 102 -5.73 3.34 3.73
N ARG A 103 -5.40 2.25 3.02
CA ARG A 103 -4.96 2.29 1.62
C ARG A 103 -6.05 2.84 0.71
N ARG A 104 -7.29 2.40 0.87
CA ARG A 104 -8.44 2.92 0.11
C ARG A 104 -8.64 4.42 0.32
N GLN A 105 -8.51 4.89 1.55
CA GLN A 105 -8.64 6.31 1.87
C GLN A 105 -7.46 7.14 1.37
N LEU A 106 -6.23 6.66 1.51
CA LEU A 106 -5.04 7.32 0.99
C LEU A 106 -5.06 7.37 -0.54
N GLY A 107 -5.44 6.29 -1.21
CA GLY A 107 -5.61 6.26 -2.65
C GLY A 107 -6.73 7.19 -3.12
N LYS A 108 -7.88 7.22 -2.45
CA LYS A 108 -9.00 8.12 -2.78
C LYS A 108 -8.71 9.60 -2.52
N ALA A 109 -7.94 9.90 -1.47
CA ALA A 109 -7.70 11.29 -1.07
C ALA A 109 -6.51 11.96 -1.78
N ALA A 110 -5.59 11.18 -2.37
CA ALA A 110 -4.31 11.69 -2.85
C ALA A 110 -4.24 11.85 -4.38
N ILE A 111 -4.54 10.81 -5.15
CA ILE A 111 -4.39 10.78 -6.61
C ILE A 111 -5.51 9.93 -7.21
N GLY A 112 -6.07 10.39 -8.33
CA GLY A 112 -7.14 9.71 -9.05
C GLY A 112 -8.52 10.28 -8.78
N GLY A 113 -9.46 9.95 -9.62
CA GLY A 113 -10.83 10.44 -9.52
C GLY A 113 -11.68 9.99 -10.70
N LYS A 114 -12.98 10.24 -10.60
CA LYS A 114 -13.92 9.93 -11.68
C LYS A 114 -13.71 10.87 -12.85
N PHE A 115 -13.61 10.30 -14.04
CA PHE A 115 -13.55 11.01 -15.29
C PHE A 115 -14.57 10.44 -16.31
N GLU A 116 -14.89 11.23 -17.30
CA GLU A 116 -15.68 10.87 -18.44
C GLU A 116 -15.05 11.52 -19.66
N LEU A 117 -14.53 10.70 -20.59
CA LEU A 117 -13.77 11.11 -21.76
C LEU A 117 -14.24 10.34 -22.98
N ILE A 118 -13.83 10.75 -24.17
CA ILE A 118 -14.23 10.13 -25.44
C ILE A 118 -13.02 9.51 -26.15
N ASP A 119 -13.26 8.40 -26.85
CA ASP A 119 -12.29 7.77 -27.73
C ASP A 119 -12.41 8.25 -29.20
N SER A 120 -11.57 7.69 -30.06
CA SER A 120 -11.54 8.01 -31.49
C SER A 120 -12.81 7.62 -32.26
N GLN A 121 -13.68 6.82 -31.66
CA GLN A 121 -14.96 6.40 -32.25
C GLN A 121 -16.15 7.25 -31.71
N GLY A 122 -15.87 8.22 -30.84
CA GLY A 122 -16.88 9.00 -30.16
C GLY A 122 -17.58 8.27 -29.01
N LYS A 123 -17.06 7.11 -28.60
CA LYS A 123 -17.59 6.38 -27.46
C LYS A 123 -17.13 7.05 -26.17
N ILE A 124 -18.09 7.25 -25.27
CA ILE A 124 -17.80 7.78 -23.93
C ILE A 124 -17.29 6.67 -23.04
N TRP A 125 -16.15 6.92 -22.39
CA TRP A 125 -15.55 6.07 -21.40
C TRP A 125 -15.53 6.76 -20.04
N LYS A 126 -15.95 6.01 -19.03
CA LYS A 126 -15.92 6.46 -17.63
C LYS A 126 -14.87 5.69 -16.86
N SER A 127 -14.31 6.30 -15.84
CA SER A 127 -13.38 5.61 -14.92
C SER A 127 -13.94 4.29 -14.39
N ASP A 128 -15.26 4.22 -14.21
CA ASP A 128 -15.94 3.04 -13.66
C ASP A 128 -15.98 1.86 -14.67
N ASP A 129 -15.80 2.11 -15.98
CA ASP A 129 -15.74 1.08 -17.02
C ASP A 129 -14.46 0.23 -16.96
N PHE A 130 -13.45 0.71 -16.23
CA PHE A 130 -12.17 0.05 -16.04
C PHE A 130 -12.08 -0.75 -14.72
N LEU A 131 -13.17 -0.80 -13.96
CA LEU A 131 -13.19 -1.60 -12.73
C LEU A 131 -13.04 -3.10 -13.04
N GLY A 132 -12.37 -3.82 -12.16
CA GLY A 132 -12.07 -5.24 -12.31
C GLY A 132 -10.79 -5.56 -13.08
N GLN A 133 -10.09 -4.57 -13.62
CA GLN A 133 -8.83 -4.74 -14.35
C GLN A 133 -7.74 -3.77 -13.87
N TRP A 134 -6.50 -4.15 -14.06
CA TRP A 134 -5.35 -3.27 -13.86
C TRP A 134 -5.28 -2.26 -15.00
N VAL A 135 -4.94 -1.02 -14.68
CA VAL A 135 -4.86 0.06 -15.66
C VAL A 135 -3.52 0.79 -15.52
N LEU A 136 -2.89 1.09 -16.66
CA LEU A 136 -1.78 2.03 -16.77
C LEU A 136 -2.28 3.29 -17.48
N ILE A 137 -2.15 4.46 -16.86
CA ILE A 137 -2.59 5.74 -17.43
C ILE A 137 -1.35 6.61 -17.67
N TYR A 138 -1.23 7.10 -18.90
CA TYR A 138 -0.24 8.10 -19.27
C TYR A 138 -0.93 9.36 -19.80
N PHE A 139 -0.46 10.51 -19.34
CA PHE A 139 -0.92 11.82 -19.80
C PHE A 139 0.12 12.40 -20.73
N GLY A 140 -0.28 12.82 -21.92
CA GLY A 140 0.60 13.34 -22.94
C GLY A 140 -0.15 14.16 -23.99
N PHE A 141 0.49 14.48 -25.10
CA PHE A 141 -0.13 15.15 -26.25
C PHE A 141 0.51 14.66 -27.57
N THR A 142 -0.25 14.71 -28.65
CA THR A 142 0.17 14.08 -29.92
C THR A 142 1.29 14.83 -30.65
N HIS A 143 1.48 16.10 -30.36
CA HIS A 143 2.50 16.96 -30.96
C HIS A 143 3.82 17.00 -30.14
N CYS A 144 3.99 16.07 -29.20
CA CYS A 144 5.24 15.94 -28.47
C CYS A 144 6.31 15.29 -29.35
N PRO A 145 7.48 15.94 -29.58
CA PRO A 145 8.45 15.43 -30.54
C PRO A 145 9.23 14.21 -30.03
N ASP A 146 9.45 14.07 -28.73
CA ASP A 146 10.42 13.09 -28.20
C ASP A 146 9.85 12.23 -27.07
N ILE A 147 9.42 12.83 -25.98
CA ILE A 147 9.17 12.12 -24.72
C ILE A 147 7.89 11.25 -24.77
N CYS A 148 6.81 11.74 -25.39
CA CYS A 148 5.56 10.97 -25.45
C CYS A 148 5.68 9.71 -26.29
N PRO A 149 6.33 9.73 -27.47
CA PRO A 149 6.61 8.51 -28.23
C PRO A 149 7.38 7.47 -27.41
N ASP A 150 8.50 7.85 -26.76
CA ASP A 150 9.33 6.96 -25.96
C ASP A 150 8.53 6.32 -24.80
N GLU A 151 7.70 7.09 -24.11
CA GLU A 151 6.87 6.59 -23.01
C GLU A 151 5.74 5.67 -23.50
N LEU A 152 5.17 5.90 -24.69
CA LEU A 152 4.17 5.02 -25.30
C LEU A 152 4.78 3.70 -25.80
N GLU A 153 5.98 3.74 -26.38
CA GLU A 153 6.73 2.54 -26.72
C GLU A 153 7.06 1.72 -25.47
N LYS A 154 7.58 2.37 -24.43
CA LYS A 154 7.82 1.75 -23.13
C LYS A 154 6.56 1.14 -22.54
N MET A 155 5.43 1.84 -22.56
CA MET A 155 4.15 1.34 -22.06
C MET A 155 3.67 0.11 -22.86
N THR A 156 3.88 0.11 -24.17
CA THR A 156 3.58 -1.04 -25.05
C THR A 156 4.45 -2.24 -24.68
N GLU A 157 5.73 -2.02 -24.46
CA GLU A 157 6.67 -3.07 -24.02
C GLU A 157 6.24 -3.68 -22.68
N ILE A 158 5.90 -2.82 -21.68
CA ILE A 158 5.43 -3.25 -20.36
C ILE A 158 4.19 -4.14 -20.49
N VAL A 159 3.18 -3.70 -21.23
CA VAL A 159 1.92 -4.45 -21.40
C VAL A 159 2.18 -5.80 -22.08
N ASN A 160 3.00 -5.82 -23.12
CA ASN A 160 3.35 -7.05 -23.81
C ASN A 160 4.14 -8.04 -22.91
N LYS A 161 5.07 -7.56 -22.09
CA LYS A 161 5.81 -8.38 -21.11
C LYS A 161 4.88 -8.92 -20.02
N LEU A 162 4.00 -8.09 -19.47
CA LEU A 162 3.02 -8.50 -18.46
C LEU A 162 2.09 -9.59 -18.99
N GLU A 163 1.60 -9.45 -20.21
CA GLU A 163 0.71 -10.44 -20.81
C GLU A 163 1.45 -11.75 -21.14
N LYS A 164 2.60 -11.68 -21.83
CA LYS A 164 3.32 -12.87 -22.32
C LYS A 164 4.06 -13.63 -21.20
N GLN A 165 4.68 -12.93 -20.27
CA GLN A 165 5.55 -13.55 -19.25
C GLN A 165 4.82 -13.82 -17.94
N HIS A 166 3.84 -12.98 -17.58
CA HIS A 166 3.19 -13.02 -16.27
C HIS A 166 1.68 -13.31 -16.35
N ASN A 167 1.15 -13.58 -17.56
CA ASN A 167 -0.28 -13.80 -17.79
C ASN A 167 -1.15 -12.76 -17.08
N THR A 168 -0.72 -11.50 -17.14
CA THR A 168 -1.37 -10.37 -16.46
C THR A 168 -1.85 -9.38 -17.52
N LYS A 169 -3.18 -9.27 -17.65
CA LYS A 169 -3.79 -8.27 -18.53
C LYS A 169 -3.83 -6.94 -17.81
N VAL A 170 -3.34 -5.92 -18.48
CA VAL A 170 -3.36 -4.52 -18.03
C VAL A 170 -3.86 -3.68 -19.18
N GLN A 171 -4.81 -2.78 -18.92
CA GLN A 171 -5.33 -1.85 -19.93
C GLN A 171 -4.47 -0.58 -19.97
N PRO A 172 -3.72 -0.35 -21.04
CA PRO A 172 -3.02 0.91 -21.22
C PRO A 172 -3.98 1.99 -21.72
N ILE A 173 -3.92 3.18 -21.12
CA ILE A 173 -4.74 4.34 -21.48
C ILE A 173 -3.81 5.53 -21.70
N PHE A 174 -3.98 6.20 -22.84
CA PHE A 174 -3.39 7.50 -23.12
C PHE A 174 -4.48 8.57 -22.99
N ILE A 175 -4.22 9.62 -22.22
CA ILE A 175 -5.14 10.76 -22.07
C ILE A 175 -4.43 12.01 -22.57
N SER A 176 -4.99 12.64 -23.61
CA SER A 176 -4.45 13.90 -24.08
C SER A 176 -4.69 15.04 -23.10
N VAL A 177 -3.64 15.85 -22.87
CA VAL A 177 -3.71 17.09 -22.07
C VAL A 177 -3.94 18.34 -22.93
N ASP A 178 -4.00 18.19 -24.25
CA ASP A 178 -4.17 19.28 -25.21
C ASP A 178 -5.43 19.09 -26.10
N PRO A 179 -6.61 19.27 -25.55
CA PRO A 179 -7.86 19.03 -26.28
C PRO A 179 -8.10 20.03 -27.43
N GLU A 180 -7.29 21.11 -27.55
CA GLU A 180 -7.44 22.09 -28.63
C GLU A 180 -6.88 21.53 -29.94
N ARG A 181 -5.78 20.79 -29.94
CA ARG A 181 -5.16 20.18 -31.12
C ARG A 181 -5.49 18.69 -31.25
N ASP A 182 -5.66 18.00 -30.13
CA ASP A 182 -5.82 16.55 -30.05
C ASP A 182 -7.30 16.16 -30.14
N THR A 183 -7.87 16.21 -31.35
CA THR A 183 -9.23 15.68 -31.55
C THR A 183 -9.27 14.18 -31.35
N PRO A 184 -10.44 13.56 -31.13
CA PRO A 184 -10.58 12.10 -30.96
C PRO A 184 -9.92 11.31 -32.09
N GLU A 185 -10.07 11.78 -33.36
CA GLU A 185 -9.50 11.14 -34.53
C GLU A 185 -7.99 11.23 -34.57
N VAL A 186 -7.42 12.40 -34.18
CA VAL A 186 -5.97 12.63 -34.10
C VAL A 186 -5.36 11.72 -33.05
N VAL A 187 -5.93 11.67 -31.84
CA VAL A 187 -5.49 10.78 -30.77
C VAL A 187 -5.57 9.32 -31.21
N GLY A 188 -6.69 8.91 -31.84
CA GLY A 188 -6.87 7.56 -32.31
C GLY A 188 -5.86 7.12 -33.38
N LYS A 189 -5.47 8.04 -34.29
CA LYS A 189 -4.44 7.79 -35.28
C LYS A 189 -3.05 7.64 -34.61
N TYR A 190 -2.73 8.57 -33.73
CA TYR A 190 -1.44 8.63 -33.05
C TYR A 190 -1.15 7.36 -32.23
N ILE A 191 -2.08 6.93 -31.38
CA ILE A 191 -1.84 5.75 -30.53
C ILE A 191 -1.68 4.44 -31.32
N LYS A 192 -2.31 4.33 -32.51
CA LYS A 192 -2.20 3.15 -33.36
C LYS A 192 -0.77 2.95 -33.92
N GLU A 193 0.03 3.99 -33.97
CA GLU A 193 1.42 3.93 -34.37
C GLU A 193 2.25 3.08 -33.37
N PHE A 194 1.82 3.00 -32.11
CA PHE A 194 2.51 2.27 -31.04
C PHE A 194 1.86 0.92 -30.74
N SER A 195 0.56 0.87 -30.54
CA SER A 195 -0.16 -0.38 -30.27
C SER A 195 -1.68 -0.25 -30.37
N ASP A 196 -2.31 -1.26 -30.97
CA ASP A 196 -3.79 -1.39 -30.99
C ASP A 196 -4.40 -1.63 -29.59
N LYS A 197 -3.57 -1.97 -28.59
CA LYS A 197 -4.03 -2.22 -27.21
C LYS A 197 -4.23 -0.93 -26.43
N ILE A 198 -3.58 0.15 -26.84
CA ILE A 198 -3.69 1.45 -26.14
C ILE A 198 -5.04 2.07 -26.44
N LEU A 199 -5.75 2.45 -25.41
CA LEU A 199 -6.96 3.24 -25.52
C LEU A 199 -6.61 4.73 -25.42
N GLY A 200 -6.82 5.47 -26.51
CA GLY A 200 -6.62 6.92 -26.53
C GLY A 200 -7.90 7.65 -26.17
N LEU A 201 -7.81 8.57 -25.24
CA LEU A 201 -8.91 9.36 -24.73
C LEU A 201 -8.60 10.85 -24.81
N THR A 202 -9.62 11.62 -25.15
CA THR A 202 -9.63 13.08 -25.08
C THR A 202 -11.00 13.57 -24.63
N GLY A 203 -11.23 14.87 -24.60
CA GLY A 203 -12.51 15.43 -24.17
C GLY A 203 -12.54 16.93 -24.26
N THR A 204 -13.50 17.56 -23.60
CA THR A 204 -13.54 19.02 -23.52
C THR A 204 -12.42 19.54 -22.61
N LYS A 205 -12.09 20.82 -22.75
CA LYS A 205 -11.07 21.49 -21.92
C LYS A 205 -11.38 21.34 -20.41
N GLU A 206 -12.65 21.43 -20.05
CA GLU A 206 -13.11 21.30 -18.67
C GLU A 206 -12.95 19.84 -18.17
N GLN A 207 -13.24 18.85 -19.01
CA GLN A 207 -13.06 17.43 -18.67
C GLN A 207 -11.58 17.10 -18.47
N ILE A 208 -10.72 17.56 -19.39
CA ILE A 208 -9.27 17.35 -19.29
C ILE A 208 -8.72 18.07 -18.06
N ALA A 209 -9.09 19.32 -17.81
CA ALA A 209 -8.66 20.04 -16.61
C ALA A 209 -9.08 19.32 -15.31
N LYS A 210 -10.29 18.77 -15.30
CA LYS A 210 -10.81 18.01 -14.15
C LYS A 210 -9.99 16.72 -13.90
N VAL A 211 -9.70 15.95 -14.95
CA VAL A 211 -8.94 14.71 -14.80
C VAL A 211 -7.48 14.99 -14.46
N CYS A 212 -6.84 15.97 -15.07
CA CYS A 212 -5.48 16.40 -14.74
C CYS A 212 -5.37 16.82 -13.27
N LYS A 213 -6.34 17.62 -12.79
CA LYS A 213 -6.41 17.99 -11.36
C LYS A 213 -6.57 16.78 -10.44
N ALA A 214 -7.42 15.81 -10.82
CA ALA A 214 -7.64 14.60 -10.02
C ALA A 214 -6.40 13.72 -9.94
N TYR A 215 -5.63 13.62 -11.01
CA TYR A 215 -4.37 12.86 -11.05
C TYR A 215 -3.13 13.70 -10.69
N ARG A 216 -3.33 14.98 -10.32
CA ARG A 216 -2.25 15.93 -10.00
C ARG A 216 -1.24 16.09 -11.14
N VAL A 217 -1.72 15.99 -12.35
CA VAL A 217 -0.94 16.26 -13.55
C VAL A 217 -0.86 17.77 -13.74
N TYR A 218 0.36 18.29 -13.68
CA TYR A 218 0.63 19.66 -14.10
C TYR A 218 0.74 19.69 -15.63
N TYR A 219 0.14 20.67 -16.27
CA TYR A 219 0.36 20.98 -17.67
C TYR A 219 0.28 22.48 -17.89
N SER A 220 1.09 22.97 -18.82
CA SER A 220 1.15 24.40 -19.17
C SER A 220 1.46 24.52 -20.65
N ASN A 221 0.66 25.31 -21.34
CA ASN A 221 0.90 25.63 -22.74
C ASN A 221 2.04 26.65 -22.81
N GLY A 222 3.07 26.33 -23.57
CA GLY A 222 4.15 27.27 -23.88
C GLY A 222 3.68 28.44 -24.74
N PRO A 223 4.55 29.42 -25.01
CA PRO A 223 4.26 30.52 -25.91
C PRO A 223 4.01 29.94 -27.33
N LYS A 224 3.01 30.48 -28.00
CA LYS A 224 2.72 30.16 -29.41
C LYS A 224 3.80 30.78 -30.29
N ASP A 225 4.31 30.01 -31.22
CA ASP A 225 5.22 30.47 -32.24
C ASP A 225 4.49 31.18 -33.40
N GLN A 226 5.23 31.55 -34.47
CA GLN A 226 4.65 32.25 -35.62
C GLN A 226 3.63 31.41 -36.39
N ASP A 227 3.68 30.08 -36.30
CA ASP A 227 2.76 29.14 -36.95
C ASP A 227 1.61 28.73 -36.00
N SER A 228 1.47 29.40 -34.85
CA SER A 228 0.49 29.09 -33.79
C SER A 228 0.71 27.71 -33.11
N ASP A 229 1.89 27.13 -33.29
CA ASP A 229 2.29 25.92 -32.62
C ASP A 229 2.87 26.22 -31.22
N TYR A 230 2.76 25.27 -30.31
CA TYR A 230 3.28 25.41 -28.95
C TYR A 230 3.63 24.06 -28.34
N ILE A 231 4.61 24.04 -27.46
CA ILE A 231 4.95 22.86 -26.68
C ILE A 231 4.17 22.90 -25.37
N VAL A 232 3.60 21.77 -24.99
CA VAL A 232 2.92 21.62 -23.71
C VAL A 232 3.90 21.00 -22.73
N ASP A 233 4.28 21.77 -21.71
CA ASP A 233 5.02 21.21 -20.57
C ASP A 233 4.04 20.47 -19.67
N HIS A 234 4.30 19.19 -19.41
CA HIS A 234 3.41 18.36 -18.58
C HIS A 234 4.19 17.35 -17.72
N THR A 235 3.53 16.84 -16.70
CA THR A 235 4.07 15.80 -15.83
C THR A 235 4.23 14.49 -16.58
N ILE A 236 5.46 13.96 -16.64
CA ILE A 236 5.81 12.73 -17.36
C ILE A 236 5.79 11.56 -16.38
N ILE A 237 4.63 10.97 -16.18
CA ILE A 237 4.39 9.90 -15.22
C ILE A 237 3.39 8.90 -15.78
N ILE A 238 3.69 7.60 -15.65
CA ILE A 238 2.75 6.52 -15.87
C ILE A 238 2.13 6.15 -14.52
N TYR A 239 0.82 6.17 -14.41
CA TYR A 239 0.06 5.85 -13.19
C TYR A 239 -0.45 4.41 -13.22
N LEU A 240 -0.32 3.67 -12.12
CA LEU A 240 -0.89 2.34 -11.95
C LEU A 240 -2.15 2.42 -11.09
N ILE A 241 -3.24 1.88 -11.63
CA ILE A 241 -4.56 1.82 -10.98
C ILE A 241 -4.94 0.36 -10.78
N ASP A 242 -5.45 0.01 -9.61
CA ASP A 242 -5.88 -1.34 -9.28
C ASP A 242 -7.30 -1.66 -9.80
N PRO A 243 -7.74 -2.94 -9.73
CA PRO A 243 -9.08 -3.33 -10.15
C PRO A 243 -10.24 -2.70 -9.33
N ASP A 244 -9.96 -2.11 -8.18
CA ASP A 244 -10.95 -1.36 -7.41
C ASP A 244 -11.03 0.13 -7.85
N GLY A 245 -10.24 0.53 -8.87
CA GLY A 245 -10.16 1.89 -9.38
C GLY A 245 -9.35 2.83 -8.48
N LEU A 246 -8.49 2.29 -7.62
CA LEU A 246 -7.66 3.07 -6.71
C LEU A 246 -6.24 3.20 -7.25
N PHE A 247 -5.66 4.37 -7.03
CA PHE A 247 -4.25 4.61 -7.30
C PHE A 247 -3.36 3.70 -6.43
N VAL A 248 -2.36 3.08 -7.05
CA VAL A 248 -1.43 2.15 -6.40
C VAL A 248 -0.02 2.69 -6.40
N ASP A 249 0.47 3.10 -7.58
CA ASP A 249 1.86 3.47 -7.79
C ASP A 249 2.00 4.41 -9.00
N TYR A 250 3.17 5.04 -9.14
CA TYR A 250 3.49 5.87 -10.28
C TYR A 250 4.95 5.65 -10.73
N TYR A 251 5.20 5.82 -12.02
CA TYR A 251 6.50 5.59 -12.63
C TYR A 251 6.92 6.78 -13.48
N GLY A 252 8.00 7.43 -13.10
CA GLY A 252 8.60 8.52 -13.87
C GLY A 252 9.60 8.02 -14.92
N LEU A 253 10.16 8.95 -15.68
CA LEU A 253 11.12 8.70 -16.78
C LEU A 253 12.28 7.75 -16.44
N THR A 254 12.77 7.79 -15.20
CA THR A 254 13.94 7.01 -14.77
C THR A 254 13.67 5.51 -14.61
N HIS A 255 12.40 5.11 -14.61
CA HIS A 255 12.03 3.69 -14.48
C HIS A 255 12.12 2.99 -15.83
N THR A 256 12.82 1.84 -15.84
CA THR A 256 12.85 0.97 -17.02
C THR A 256 11.59 0.12 -17.13
N ALA A 257 11.30 -0.39 -18.32
CA ALA A 257 10.15 -1.28 -18.54
C ALA A 257 10.17 -2.50 -17.60
N GLU A 258 11.35 -3.11 -17.37
CA GLU A 258 11.52 -4.25 -16.47
C GLU A 258 11.19 -3.92 -15.02
N GLN A 259 11.62 -2.75 -14.54
CA GLN A 259 11.33 -2.30 -13.18
C GLN A 259 9.83 -2.09 -12.98
N ILE A 260 9.16 -1.53 -13.98
CA ILE A 260 7.71 -1.31 -13.94
C ILE A 260 6.96 -2.65 -13.97
N VAL A 261 7.34 -3.58 -14.85
CA VAL A 261 6.76 -4.95 -14.91
C VAL A 261 6.89 -5.62 -13.53
N HIS A 262 8.08 -5.58 -12.93
CA HIS A 262 8.31 -6.16 -11.61
C HIS A 262 7.43 -5.51 -10.52
N SER A 263 7.33 -4.17 -10.52
CA SER A 263 6.49 -3.44 -9.58
C SER A 263 5.00 -3.80 -9.73
N VAL A 264 4.49 -3.86 -10.96
CA VAL A 264 3.10 -4.27 -11.26
C VAL A 264 2.83 -5.69 -10.75
N CYS A 265 3.74 -6.64 -10.99
CA CYS A 265 3.62 -8.02 -10.50
C CYS A 265 3.56 -8.09 -8.97
N ILE A 266 4.44 -7.34 -8.27
CA ILE A 266 4.41 -7.27 -6.81
C ILE A 266 3.09 -6.68 -6.30
N ASN A 267 2.63 -5.60 -6.91
CA ASN A 267 1.38 -4.95 -6.51
C ASN A 267 0.17 -5.86 -6.77
N LYS A 268 0.18 -6.64 -7.87
CA LYS A 268 -0.83 -7.65 -8.16
C LYS A 268 -0.87 -8.74 -7.08
N ILE A 269 0.30 -9.32 -6.73
CA ILE A 269 0.38 -10.35 -5.68
C ILE A 269 -0.14 -9.82 -4.34
N LYS A 270 0.23 -8.59 -3.98
CA LYS A 270 -0.27 -7.92 -2.77
C LYS A 270 -1.79 -7.73 -2.80
N TYR A 271 -2.34 -7.32 -3.93
CA TYR A 271 -3.78 -7.14 -4.13
C TYR A 271 -4.52 -8.47 -4.01
N GLU A 272 -4.06 -9.51 -4.69
CA GLU A 272 -4.66 -10.85 -4.65
C GLU A 272 -4.61 -11.46 -3.25
N LYS A 273 -3.47 -11.30 -2.55
CA LYS A 273 -3.34 -11.76 -1.16
C LYS A 273 -4.31 -11.05 -0.23
N LEU A 274 -4.47 -9.73 -0.36
CA LEU A 274 -5.44 -8.96 0.41
C LEU A 274 -6.89 -9.39 0.12
N LYS A 275 -7.17 -9.82 -1.10
CA LYS A 275 -8.51 -10.28 -1.50
C LYS A 275 -8.79 -11.71 -1.04
N SER A 276 -7.80 -12.61 -1.09
CA SER A 276 -7.94 -14.00 -0.64
C SER A 276 -8.12 -14.12 0.87
N ASP A 277 -7.49 -13.25 1.64
CA ASP A 277 -7.63 -13.21 3.10
C ASP A 277 -9.04 -12.75 3.57
N THR A 278 -9.93 -12.36 2.66
CA THR A 278 -11.30 -11.91 2.96
C THR A 278 -12.37 -12.98 2.87
N TRP A 279 -12.04 -14.26 2.87
CA TRP A 279 -13.06 -15.33 2.88
C TRP A 279 -13.84 -15.44 4.21
N ILE A 280 -13.66 -14.50 5.12
CA ILE A 280 -14.55 -14.35 6.28
C ILE A 280 -15.67 -13.39 5.89
N PRO A 281 -16.97 -13.82 6.05
CA PRO A 281 -18.11 -12.95 5.76
C PRO A 281 -17.92 -11.62 6.48
N SER A 282 -18.02 -10.52 5.75
CA SER A 282 -18.01 -9.18 6.32
C SER A 282 -19.15 -9.07 7.31
N ILE A 283 -18.87 -9.19 8.60
CA ILE A 283 -19.83 -8.78 9.63
C ILE A 283 -19.99 -7.27 9.43
N PRO A 284 -21.21 -6.78 9.11
CA PRO A 284 -21.41 -5.35 8.90
C PRO A 284 -21.19 -4.64 10.23
N PHE A 285 -19.98 -4.10 10.40
CA PHE A 285 -19.68 -3.25 11.55
C PHE A 285 -20.40 -1.92 11.31
N LYS A 286 -21.55 -1.75 11.92
CA LYS A 286 -22.24 -0.46 12.02
C LYS A 286 -21.34 0.47 12.81
N ASN A 287 -20.82 1.49 12.14
CA ASN A 287 -19.95 2.49 12.74
C ASN A 287 -20.73 3.20 13.87
N PRO A 288 -20.29 3.16 15.15
CA PRO A 288 -21.01 3.83 16.25
C PRO A 288 -20.82 5.35 16.30
N LEU A 289 -20.16 5.95 15.30
CA LEU A 289 -19.83 7.38 15.25
C LEU A 289 -20.58 8.16 14.15
N SER A 290 -21.77 7.70 13.73
CA SER A 290 -22.68 8.54 12.96
C SER A 290 -23.80 9.03 13.85
N ILE A 291 -23.53 10.07 14.63
CA ILE A 291 -24.49 11.05 15.17
C ILE A 291 -24.10 12.39 14.57
#